data_c50a5056a6b3b95c6728d6e911359329
#
_entry.id   c50a5056a6b3b95c6728d6e911359329
#
_cell.length_a   1.000
_cell.length_b   1.000
_cell.length_c   1.000
_cell.angle_alpha   90.00
_cell.angle_beta   90.00
_cell.angle_gamma   90.00
#
_symmetry.space_group_name_H-M   'P 1'
#
loop_
_entity.id
_entity.type
_entity.pdbx_description
1 polymer ?
#
loop_
_entity_poly.entity_id
_entity_poly.type
_entity_poly.pdbx_seq_one_letter_code
_entity_poly.pdbx_strand_id
1 'polypeptide(L)'
;MSEKFILNNGVEIPKIGFGVFRMTDQSACEEAVLQAIESGYRLIDTAAAYGNEEAVGRAIRRCHVPREELFITTKLWIPDISYEGAKRGFARSMELLGLDYLDMYVIHQPYHDYYGAWKALEELYEQGKVRAIGVDNFTQDRLADFMFWNKVKPAANLLECNPYFQRPEEEA
;
A
#
# COMPACT_ATOMS: atom_id res chain seq x y z
N MET A 1 9.89 19.38 -5.53
CA MET A 1 10.02 18.08 -4.81
C MET A 1 8.89 18.01 -3.79
N SER A 2 8.12 16.94 -3.78
CA SER A 2 7.09 16.75 -2.74
C SER A 2 7.77 16.57 -1.38
N GLU A 3 7.27 17.22 -0.33
CA GLU A 3 7.70 16.96 1.04
C GLU A 3 7.50 15.48 1.39
N LYS A 4 8.38 14.92 2.21
CA LYS A 4 8.37 13.51 2.59
C LYS A 4 8.34 13.35 4.11
N PHE A 5 7.78 12.24 4.57
CA PHE A 5 7.99 11.70 5.92
C PHE A 5 9.02 10.58 5.87
N ILE A 6 9.68 10.34 7.00
CA ILE A 6 10.55 9.18 7.19
C ILE A 6 9.78 8.15 8.02
N LEU A 7 9.56 6.97 7.46
CA LEU A 7 8.92 5.84 8.16
C LEU A 7 9.86 5.26 9.23
N ASN A 8 9.32 4.47 10.15
CA ASN A 8 10.07 3.86 11.26
C ASN A 8 11.25 2.96 10.81
N ASN A 9 11.24 2.50 9.56
CA ASN A 9 12.30 1.71 8.94
C ASN A 9 13.27 2.53 8.07
N GLY A 10 13.17 3.86 8.09
CA GLY A 10 14.03 4.78 7.35
C GLY A 10 13.61 5.04 5.89
N VAL A 11 12.56 4.40 5.40
CA VAL A 11 12.03 4.63 4.05
C VAL A 11 11.32 5.98 4.01
N GLU A 12 11.63 6.78 2.99
CA GLU A 12 10.95 8.06 2.75
C GLU A 12 9.65 7.86 1.97
N ILE A 13 8.54 8.38 2.48
CA ILE A 13 7.22 8.37 1.83
C ILE A 13 6.77 9.81 1.51
N PRO A 14 6.28 10.10 0.29
CA PRO A 14 5.70 11.42 -0.01
C PRO A 14 4.51 11.73 0.91
N LYS A 15 4.41 12.97 1.39
CA LYS A 15 3.32 13.42 2.28
C LYS A 15 1.94 13.43 1.59
N ILE A 16 1.92 13.57 0.27
CA ILE A 16 0.69 13.63 -0.51
C ILE A 16 0.76 12.54 -1.57
N GLY A 17 -0.31 11.75 -1.67
CA GLY A 17 -0.48 10.67 -2.64
C GLY A 17 -1.76 10.81 -3.45
N PHE A 18 -1.82 10.08 -4.54
CA PHE A 18 -3.01 9.92 -5.38
C PHE A 18 -3.56 8.50 -5.23
N GLY A 19 -4.79 8.38 -4.74
CA GLY A 19 -5.50 7.09 -4.55
C GLY A 19 -6.53 6.87 -5.64
N VAL A 20 -6.67 5.60 -6.08
CA VAL A 20 -7.57 5.20 -7.17
C VAL A 20 -8.80 4.41 -6.71
N PHE A 21 -9.16 4.53 -5.45
CA PHE A 21 -10.37 3.88 -4.93
C PHE A 21 -11.61 4.30 -5.72
N ARG A 22 -12.48 3.32 -6.08
CA ARG A 22 -13.69 3.49 -6.91
C ARG A 22 -13.46 3.91 -8.37
N MET A 23 -12.25 3.95 -8.86
CA MET A 23 -11.98 4.09 -10.29
C MET A 23 -12.11 2.72 -10.97
N THR A 24 -13.32 2.36 -11.38
CA THR A 24 -13.62 1.04 -11.97
C THR A 24 -13.37 0.96 -13.46
N ASP A 25 -13.44 2.08 -14.18
CA ASP A 25 -13.07 2.17 -15.58
C ASP A 25 -11.56 2.15 -15.72
N GLN A 26 -11.04 1.11 -16.39
CA GLN A 26 -9.60 0.86 -16.50
C GLN A 26 -8.87 1.95 -17.29
N SER A 27 -9.49 2.45 -18.36
CA SER A 27 -8.90 3.51 -19.19
C SER A 27 -8.87 4.83 -18.47
N ALA A 28 -9.97 5.20 -17.82
CA ALA A 28 -10.04 6.43 -17.01
C ALA A 28 -9.08 6.37 -15.81
N CYS A 29 -8.93 5.21 -15.16
CA CYS A 29 -7.98 5.01 -14.07
C CYS A 29 -6.53 5.20 -14.55
N GLU A 30 -6.16 4.57 -15.67
CA GLU A 30 -4.83 4.70 -16.28
C GLU A 30 -4.49 6.17 -16.60
N GLU A 31 -5.39 6.88 -17.28
CA GLU A 31 -5.18 8.28 -17.63
C GLU A 31 -5.10 9.19 -16.40
N ALA A 32 -5.94 8.96 -15.39
CA ALA A 32 -5.91 9.73 -14.14
C ALA A 32 -4.59 9.55 -13.38
N VAL A 33 -4.07 8.32 -13.29
CA VAL A 33 -2.78 8.04 -12.67
C VAL A 33 -1.64 8.71 -13.45
N LEU A 34 -1.66 8.60 -14.78
CA LEU A 34 -0.65 9.25 -15.64
C LEU A 34 -0.64 10.76 -15.42
N GLN A 35 -1.80 11.40 -15.47
CA GLN A 35 -1.95 12.85 -15.21
C GLN A 35 -1.50 13.25 -13.80
N ALA A 36 -1.80 12.42 -12.78
CA ALA A 36 -1.33 12.66 -11.42
C ALA A 36 0.21 12.66 -11.36
N ILE A 37 0.87 11.67 -11.97
CA ILE A 37 2.34 11.59 -12.01
C ILE A 37 2.93 12.81 -12.76
N GLU A 38 2.37 13.18 -13.89
CA GLU A 38 2.77 14.36 -14.68
C GLU A 38 2.58 15.67 -13.90
N SER A 39 1.53 15.75 -13.07
CA SER A 39 1.25 16.88 -12.17
C SER A 39 2.16 16.92 -10.93
N GLY A 40 3.06 15.95 -10.77
CA GLY A 40 4.06 15.92 -9.70
C GLY A 40 3.76 15.00 -8.53
N TYR A 41 2.64 14.25 -8.54
CA TYR A 41 2.44 13.19 -7.55
C TYR A 41 3.51 12.10 -7.71
N ARG A 42 3.97 11.59 -6.57
CA ARG A 42 4.98 10.52 -6.53
C ARG A 42 4.54 9.30 -5.71
N LEU A 43 3.49 9.43 -4.90
CA LEU A 43 2.83 8.33 -4.20
C LEU A 43 1.54 7.99 -4.94
N ILE A 44 1.42 6.73 -5.39
CA ILE A 44 0.21 6.17 -6.01
C ILE A 44 -0.28 5.01 -5.14
N ASP A 45 -1.53 5.08 -4.72
CA ASP A 45 -2.16 4.10 -3.85
C ASP A 45 -3.29 3.35 -4.57
N THR A 46 -3.17 2.04 -4.63
CA THR A 46 -4.20 1.11 -5.11
C THR A 46 -4.43 -0.03 -4.12
N ALA A 47 -5.21 -1.02 -4.47
CA ALA A 47 -5.44 -2.23 -3.70
C ALA A 47 -5.97 -3.36 -4.59
N ALA A 48 -5.71 -4.62 -4.22
CA ALA A 48 -6.28 -5.79 -4.91
C ALA A 48 -7.82 -5.73 -4.97
N ALA A 49 -8.46 -5.19 -3.91
CA ALA A 49 -9.91 -5.01 -3.85
C ALA A 49 -10.48 -4.03 -4.87
N TYR A 50 -9.66 -3.12 -5.41
CA TYR A 50 -10.16 -2.09 -6.34
C TYR A 50 -10.27 -2.60 -7.78
N GLY A 51 -9.60 -3.72 -8.10
CA GLY A 51 -9.62 -4.33 -9.42
C GLY A 51 -8.98 -3.49 -10.53
N ASN A 52 -8.13 -2.53 -10.18
CA ASN A 52 -7.52 -1.58 -11.11
C ASN A 52 -5.98 -1.56 -11.08
N GLU A 53 -5.35 -2.54 -10.43
CA GLU A 53 -3.89 -2.64 -10.36
C GLU A 53 -3.24 -2.70 -11.75
N GLU A 54 -3.88 -3.36 -12.71
CA GLU A 54 -3.36 -3.44 -14.09
C GLU A 54 -3.36 -2.07 -14.78
N ALA A 55 -4.40 -1.24 -14.57
CA ALA A 55 -4.46 0.12 -15.10
C ALA A 55 -3.36 1.01 -14.49
N VAL A 56 -3.14 0.89 -13.16
CA VAL A 56 -2.03 1.57 -12.47
C VAL A 56 -0.69 1.14 -13.07
N GLY A 57 -0.48 -0.17 -13.26
CA GLY A 57 0.73 -0.71 -13.88
C GLY A 57 0.97 -0.17 -15.30
N ARG A 58 -0.08 -0.06 -16.13
CA ARG A 58 0.04 0.54 -17.48
C ARG A 58 0.42 2.01 -17.41
N ALA A 59 -0.17 2.79 -16.51
CA ALA A 59 0.17 4.20 -16.32
C ALA A 59 1.65 4.38 -15.91
N ILE A 60 2.14 3.57 -14.97
CA ILE A 60 3.54 3.60 -14.53
C ILE A 60 4.50 3.28 -15.69
N ARG A 61 4.18 2.30 -16.55
CA ARG A 61 5.01 1.99 -17.72
C ARG A 61 5.00 3.09 -18.79
N ARG A 62 3.92 3.87 -18.88
CA ARG A 62 3.77 4.97 -19.85
C ARG A 62 4.38 6.28 -19.37
N CYS A 63 4.50 6.48 -18.08
CA CYS A 63 5.04 7.72 -17.53
C CYS A 63 6.55 7.82 -17.81
N HIS A 64 7.05 9.06 -17.86
CA HIS A 64 8.49 9.35 -18.08
C HIS A 64 9.27 9.48 -16.77
N VAL A 65 8.62 9.23 -15.61
CA VAL A 65 9.25 9.33 -14.29
C VAL A 65 9.94 7.98 -13.99
N PRO A 66 11.21 7.97 -13.58
CA PRO A 66 11.90 6.76 -13.17
C PRO A 66 11.16 6.03 -12.03
N ARG A 67 11.13 4.68 -12.07
CA ARG A 67 10.42 3.86 -11.06
C ARG A 67 10.85 4.17 -9.63
N GLU A 68 12.12 4.41 -9.42
CA GLU A 68 12.72 4.72 -8.12
C GLU A 68 12.29 6.08 -7.53
N GLU A 69 11.73 6.97 -8.35
CA GLU A 69 11.14 8.22 -7.90
C GLU A 69 9.67 8.07 -7.48
N LEU A 70 9.03 6.96 -7.84
CA LEU A 70 7.65 6.66 -7.49
C LEU A 70 7.58 5.83 -6.21
N PHE A 71 6.56 6.09 -5.41
CA PHE A 71 6.18 5.30 -4.25
C PHE A 71 4.86 4.61 -4.53
N ILE A 72 4.89 3.30 -4.75
CA ILE A 72 3.70 2.53 -5.14
C ILE A 72 3.23 1.67 -3.97
N THR A 73 1.98 1.86 -3.59
CA THR A 73 1.31 1.09 -2.54
C THR A 73 0.18 0.25 -3.14
N THR A 74 0.11 -1.02 -2.76
CA THR A 74 -1.10 -1.84 -2.92
C THR A 74 -1.38 -2.62 -1.65
N LYS A 75 -2.57 -3.26 -1.57
CA LYS A 75 -3.09 -3.83 -0.33
C LYS A 75 -3.62 -5.23 -0.54
N LEU A 76 -3.31 -6.12 0.39
CA LEU A 76 -3.82 -7.49 0.48
C LEU A 76 -5.30 -7.48 0.85
N TRP A 77 -6.14 -8.12 0.04
CA TRP A 77 -7.58 -8.15 0.29
C TRP A 77 -8.02 -9.33 1.16
N ILE A 78 -9.17 -9.21 1.79
CA ILE A 78 -9.72 -10.11 2.80
C ILE A 78 -9.62 -11.62 2.46
N PRO A 79 -10.01 -12.11 1.25
CA PRO A 79 -9.96 -13.53 0.95
C PRO A 79 -8.56 -14.16 0.98
N ASP A 80 -7.53 -13.34 0.85
CA ASP A 80 -6.14 -13.75 0.84
C ASP A 80 -5.41 -13.46 2.17
N ILE A 81 -6.11 -12.98 3.22
CA ILE A 81 -5.51 -12.69 4.52
C ILE A 81 -5.25 -14.01 5.28
N SER A 82 -4.12 -14.63 4.96
CA SER A 82 -3.48 -15.77 5.61
C SER A 82 -2.03 -15.86 5.14
N TYR A 83 -1.22 -16.69 5.76
CA TYR A 83 0.19 -16.81 5.36
C TYR A 83 0.37 -17.19 3.88
N GLU A 84 -0.27 -18.27 3.42
CA GLU A 84 -0.18 -18.68 2.01
C GLU A 84 -0.98 -17.76 1.07
N GLY A 85 -2.09 -17.23 1.55
CA GLY A 85 -2.91 -16.27 0.79
C GLY A 85 -2.15 -14.99 0.50
N ALA A 86 -1.42 -14.47 1.47
CA ALA A 86 -0.64 -13.24 1.30
C ALA A 86 0.45 -13.40 0.22
N LYS A 87 1.12 -14.55 0.16
CA LYS A 87 2.10 -14.85 -0.88
C LYS A 87 1.45 -14.91 -2.27
N ARG A 88 0.30 -15.57 -2.39
CA ARG A 88 -0.45 -15.62 -3.67
C ARG A 88 -0.99 -14.25 -4.06
N GLY A 89 -1.56 -13.51 -3.11
CA GLY A 89 -2.08 -12.16 -3.32
C GLY A 89 -0.99 -11.20 -3.79
N PHE A 90 0.17 -11.24 -3.14
CA PHE A 90 1.32 -10.47 -3.54
C PHE A 90 1.77 -10.79 -4.97
N ALA A 91 1.96 -12.08 -5.29
CA ALA A 91 2.39 -12.50 -6.62
C ALA A 91 1.42 -12.00 -7.72
N ARG A 92 0.10 -12.10 -7.47
CA ARG A 92 -0.93 -11.59 -8.38
C ARG A 92 -0.86 -10.07 -8.53
N SER A 93 -0.72 -9.32 -7.44
CA SER A 93 -0.58 -7.87 -7.49
C SER A 93 0.65 -7.44 -8.28
N MET A 94 1.79 -8.13 -8.08
CA MET A 94 3.02 -7.85 -8.82
C MET A 94 2.88 -8.11 -10.32
N GLU A 95 2.18 -9.19 -10.71
CA GLU A 95 1.87 -9.51 -12.11
C GLU A 95 0.99 -8.42 -12.74
N LEU A 96 -0.09 -8.02 -12.07
CA LEU A 96 -1.02 -6.98 -12.56
C LEU A 96 -0.33 -5.61 -12.68
N LEU A 97 0.43 -5.22 -11.67
CA LEU A 97 1.18 -3.97 -11.68
C LEU A 97 2.36 -4.00 -12.69
N GLY A 98 2.92 -5.19 -12.95
CA GLY A 98 4.10 -5.36 -13.80
C GLY A 98 5.34 -4.71 -13.21
N LEU A 99 5.55 -4.86 -11.90
CA LEU A 99 6.65 -4.27 -11.14
C LEU A 99 7.57 -5.36 -10.56
N ASP A 100 8.83 -5.01 -10.32
CA ASP A 100 9.81 -5.90 -9.69
C ASP A 100 9.79 -5.80 -8.15
N TYR A 101 9.33 -4.67 -7.60
CA TYR A 101 9.19 -4.43 -6.17
C TYR A 101 8.04 -3.45 -5.87
N LEU A 102 7.56 -3.47 -4.62
CA LEU A 102 6.65 -2.47 -4.07
C LEU A 102 7.37 -1.56 -3.07
N ASP A 103 6.93 -0.32 -2.99
CA ASP A 103 7.39 0.59 -1.94
C ASP A 103 6.68 0.30 -0.63
N MET A 104 5.37 -0.01 -0.67
CA MET A 104 4.64 -0.48 0.50
C MET A 104 3.60 -1.53 0.13
N TYR A 105 3.51 -2.60 0.94
CA TYR A 105 2.44 -3.59 0.88
C TYR A 105 1.69 -3.62 2.20
N VAL A 106 0.36 -3.61 2.14
CA VAL A 106 -0.49 -3.31 3.30
C VAL A 106 -1.54 -4.41 3.50
N ILE A 107 -1.79 -4.84 4.72
CA ILE A 107 -2.99 -5.62 5.07
C ILE A 107 -4.17 -4.65 5.12
N HIS A 108 -5.12 -4.78 4.17
CA HIS A 108 -6.18 -3.80 3.93
C HIS A 108 -7.25 -3.76 5.03
N GLN A 109 -7.47 -4.87 5.74
CA GLN A 109 -8.47 -4.96 6.79
C GLN A 109 -8.03 -5.92 7.90
N PRO A 110 -8.35 -5.67 9.17
CA PRO A 110 -7.99 -6.51 10.30
C PRO A 110 -8.93 -7.71 10.46
N TYR A 111 -9.08 -8.52 9.40
CA TYR A 111 -9.92 -9.70 9.38
C TYR A 111 -9.12 -10.98 9.11
N HIS A 112 -9.72 -12.13 9.37
CA HIS A 112 -9.11 -13.44 9.18
C HIS A 112 -7.77 -13.60 9.93
N ASP A 113 -6.85 -14.39 9.37
CA ASP A 113 -5.53 -14.64 9.93
C ASP A 113 -4.51 -13.56 9.51
N TYR A 114 -4.73 -12.32 9.97
CA TYR A 114 -3.79 -11.23 9.66
C TYR A 114 -2.42 -11.40 10.33
N TYR A 115 -2.30 -12.18 11.41
CA TYR A 115 -1.00 -12.54 11.97
C TYR A 115 -0.20 -13.48 11.07
N GLY A 116 -0.86 -14.50 10.49
CA GLY A 116 -0.24 -15.36 9.49
C GLY A 116 0.13 -14.61 8.23
N ALA A 117 -0.77 -13.72 7.75
CA ALA A 117 -0.49 -12.85 6.61
C ALA A 117 0.73 -11.95 6.88
N TRP A 118 0.84 -11.37 8.08
CA TRP A 118 1.98 -10.51 8.44
C TRP A 118 3.31 -11.24 8.38
N LYS A 119 3.38 -12.49 8.82
CA LYS A 119 4.60 -13.30 8.68
C LYS A 119 5.03 -13.44 7.22
N ALA A 120 4.09 -13.61 6.32
CA ALA A 120 4.40 -13.63 4.89
C ALA A 120 4.90 -12.25 4.40
N LEU A 121 4.31 -11.15 4.87
CA LEU A 121 4.78 -9.81 4.55
C LEU A 121 6.19 -9.55 5.11
N GLU A 122 6.50 -10.01 6.33
CA GLU A 122 7.85 -9.92 6.90
C GLU A 122 8.89 -10.66 6.03
N GLU A 123 8.56 -11.84 5.50
CA GLU A 123 9.44 -12.56 4.58
C GLU A 123 9.64 -11.81 3.25
N LEU A 124 8.58 -11.22 2.68
CA LEU A 124 8.68 -10.42 1.47
C LEU A 124 9.54 -9.17 1.68
N TYR A 125 9.44 -8.56 2.86
CA TYR A 125 10.26 -7.43 3.28
C TYR A 125 11.72 -7.84 3.45
N GLU A 126 12.01 -8.94 4.14
CA GLU A 126 13.38 -9.48 4.32
C GLU A 126 14.02 -9.87 2.97
N GLN A 127 13.23 -10.32 2.00
CA GLN A 127 13.67 -10.61 0.63
C GLN A 127 13.89 -9.36 -0.24
N GLY A 128 13.59 -8.16 0.27
CA GLY A 128 13.70 -6.91 -0.48
C GLY A 128 12.64 -6.73 -1.58
N LYS A 129 11.59 -7.56 -1.61
CA LYS A 129 10.48 -7.43 -2.56
C LYS A 129 9.54 -6.29 -2.23
N VAL A 130 9.53 -5.86 -0.97
CA VAL A 130 8.75 -4.75 -0.46
C VAL A 130 9.66 -3.89 0.42
N ARG A 131 9.65 -2.57 0.22
CA ARG A 131 10.49 -1.63 0.99
C ARG A 131 9.91 -1.30 2.36
N ALA A 132 8.57 -1.34 2.51
CA ALA A 132 7.87 -1.12 3.77
C ALA A 132 6.61 -1.98 3.82
N ILE A 133 6.25 -2.45 5.00
CA ILE A 133 5.00 -3.18 5.23
C ILE A 133 4.13 -2.43 6.22
N GLY A 134 2.83 -2.39 5.97
CA GLY A 134 1.87 -1.61 6.75
C GLY A 134 0.56 -2.35 6.98
N VAL A 135 -0.29 -1.70 7.72
CA VAL A 135 -1.67 -2.13 7.98
C VAL A 135 -2.64 -1.01 7.63
N ASP A 136 -3.91 -1.34 7.51
CA ASP A 136 -4.96 -0.40 7.17
C ASP A 136 -6.21 -0.72 8.02
N ASN A 137 -6.87 0.30 8.54
CA ASN A 137 -8.07 0.18 9.37
C ASN A 137 -7.89 -0.56 10.71
N PHE A 138 -6.67 -0.65 11.24
CA PHE A 138 -6.44 -1.20 12.57
C PHE A 138 -6.83 -0.16 13.63
N THR A 139 -7.69 -0.56 14.55
CA THR A 139 -8.00 0.24 15.74
C THR A 139 -6.80 0.28 16.70
N GLN A 140 -6.76 1.26 17.58
CA GLN A 140 -5.63 1.49 18.48
C GLN A 140 -5.28 0.24 19.33
N ASP A 141 -6.29 -0.44 19.88
CA ASP A 141 -6.12 -1.67 20.67
C ASP A 141 -5.55 -2.83 19.83
N ARG A 142 -6.04 -3.01 18.60
CA ARG A 142 -5.52 -4.03 17.68
C ARG A 142 -4.10 -3.72 17.24
N LEU A 143 -3.81 -2.47 16.94
CA LEU A 143 -2.47 -2.05 16.55
C LEU A 143 -1.46 -2.24 17.68
N ALA A 144 -1.84 -1.93 18.93
CA ALA A 144 -0.98 -2.12 20.09
C ALA A 144 -0.62 -3.59 20.31
N ASP A 145 -1.61 -4.50 20.27
CA ASP A 145 -1.37 -5.94 20.35
C ASP A 145 -0.50 -6.43 19.19
N PHE A 146 -0.85 -6.01 17.98
CA PHE A 146 -0.12 -6.38 16.75
C PHE A 146 1.35 -5.93 16.79
N MET A 147 1.63 -4.73 17.25
CA MET A 147 2.98 -4.21 17.43
C MET A 147 3.75 -4.95 18.52
N PHE A 148 3.08 -5.45 19.56
CA PHE A 148 3.75 -6.20 20.61
C PHE A 148 4.33 -7.53 20.12
N TRP A 149 3.54 -8.28 19.35
CA TRP A 149 3.87 -9.66 18.96
C TRP A 149 4.76 -9.79 17.72
N ASN A 150 4.70 -8.87 16.79
CA ASN A 150 5.41 -9.00 15.52
C ASN A 150 6.86 -8.47 15.61
N LYS A 151 7.78 -9.12 14.89
CA LYS A 151 9.20 -8.72 14.82
C LYS A 151 9.37 -7.40 14.09
N VAL A 152 8.83 -7.30 12.88
CA VAL A 152 8.79 -6.06 12.10
C VAL A 152 7.53 -5.30 12.47
N LYS A 153 7.70 -4.04 12.88
CA LYS A 153 6.55 -3.18 13.21
C LYS A 153 5.95 -2.60 11.94
N PRO A 154 4.62 -2.43 11.86
CA PRO A 154 4.01 -1.71 10.75
C PRO A 154 4.67 -0.35 10.56
N ALA A 155 5.02 -0.04 9.31
CA ALA A 155 5.59 1.25 8.97
C ALA A 155 4.53 2.36 8.91
N ALA A 156 3.27 1.97 8.68
CA ALA A 156 2.11 2.86 8.68
C ALA A 156 0.85 2.08 9.05
N ASN A 157 -0.12 2.76 9.62
CA ASN A 157 -1.53 2.36 9.70
C ASN A 157 -2.34 3.38 8.90
N LEU A 158 -2.89 2.96 7.75
CA LEU A 158 -3.71 3.83 6.92
C LEU A 158 -5.13 3.88 7.50
N LEU A 159 -5.66 5.09 7.62
CA LEU A 159 -6.98 5.30 8.21
C LEU A 159 -7.77 6.30 7.35
N GLU A 160 -9.09 6.07 7.23
CA GLU A 160 -9.95 7.10 6.70
C GLU A 160 -9.94 8.30 7.65
N CYS A 161 -9.57 9.47 7.13
CA CYS A 161 -9.64 10.74 7.82
C CYS A 161 -10.10 11.83 6.85
N ASN A 162 -11.16 12.54 7.19
CA ASN A 162 -11.71 13.62 6.38
C ASN A 162 -12.43 14.64 7.29
N PRO A 163 -12.87 15.82 6.78
CA PRO A 163 -13.50 16.87 7.59
C PRO A 163 -14.75 16.43 8.40
N TYR A 164 -15.43 15.37 7.94
CA TYR A 164 -16.61 14.83 8.60
C TYR A 164 -16.33 13.60 9.48
N PHE A 165 -15.13 13.02 9.34
CA PHE A 165 -14.72 11.82 10.06
C PHE A 165 -13.25 11.96 10.47
N GLN A 166 -13.02 12.53 11.64
CA GLN A 166 -11.70 12.75 12.22
C GLN A 166 -11.36 11.62 13.19
N ARG A 167 -10.07 11.43 13.44
CA ARG A 167 -9.51 10.35 14.26
C ARG A 167 -8.62 10.89 15.39
N PRO A 168 -9.16 11.71 16.32
CA PRO A 168 -8.33 12.37 17.33
C PRO A 168 -7.68 11.39 18.32
N GLU A 169 -8.29 10.20 18.52
CA GLU A 169 -7.73 9.17 19.40
C GLU A 169 -6.55 8.43 18.76
N GLU A 170 -6.56 8.29 17.45
CA GLU A 170 -5.48 7.63 16.71
C GLU A 170 -4.32 8.58 16.38
N GLU A 171 -4.52 9.89 16.46
CA GLU A 171 -3.46 10.90 16.28
C GLU A 171 -2.66 11.16 17.56
N ALA A 172 -3.19 10.81 18.74
CA ALA A 172 -2.58 11.04 20.04
C ALA A 172 -1.54 9.96 20.40
#